data_89b89cc115875b9343003e5eaae9924a
#
_entry.id   89b89cc115875b9343003e5eaae9924a
#
_cell.length_a   1.000
_cell.length_b   1.000
_cell.length_c   1.000
_cell.angle_alpha   90.00
_cell.angle_beta   90.00
_cell.angle_gamma   90.00
#
_symmetry.space_group_name_H-M   'P 1'
#
loop_
_entity.id
_entity.type
_entity.pdbx_description
1 polymer ?
#
loop_
_entity_poly.entity_id
_entity_poly.type
_entity_poly.pdbx_seq_one_letter_code
_entity_poly.pdbx_strand_id
1 'polypeptide(L)'
;MKHFWKTAVAALCALGVAASACAEMEVTVPEAYQKTGTLPVYRAAPRDFTTQRFELALLDASGVLPDSVPGEEIRFQSGGVLTISPEAMFYSRYDGTYERTDWDEKRGAAHTETLPKQTLDNEAADLASWMLSGWPGTGERFSLEKEQLTAISLSQAKERVEALLSELSLTGYTCAAALDMSAARIQEMGGRLTALAREGVYQTNSPLPDYSAAGEAEEGYCLQYVRYGTDGDFASTCSVQAYVTSAGIVQLSLRDSYLQGSVYDTPSQLAALQTVLDALPGEMAASAFPEKLHEVKRATLTWQAMRAPQKQDGMVLSPVWVVLYQSEEAVQRGDDCWATFRAVDGRLISAIFR
;
A
#
# COMPACT_ATOMS: atom_id res chain seq x y z
N MET A 1 34.04 -15.89 -6.24
CA MET A 1 33.39 -14.93 -5.33
C MET A 1 32.11 -15.41 -4.64
N LYS A 2 31.46 -16.53 -5.06
CA LYS A 2 30.23 -17.07 -4.43
C LYS A 2 30.43 -17.83 -3.10
N HIS A 3 31.63 -18.17 -2.70
CA HIS A 3 31.92 -18.96 -1.49
C HIS A 3 32.28 -18.15 -0.25
N PHE A 4 32.61 -16.86 -0.39
CA PHE A 4 32.98 -16.00 0.75
C PHE A 4 31.76 -15.52 1.57
N TRP A 5 30.57 -15.53 0.97
CA TRP A 5 29.35 -15.04 1.59
C TRP A 5 28.72 -16.05 2.57
N LYS A 6 28.89 -17.35 2.33
CA LYS A 6 28.37 -18.39 3.25
C LYS A 6 29.04 -18.37 4.63
N THR A 7 30.27 -17.90 4.71
CA THR A 7 31.05 -17.88 5.95
C THR A 7 30.78 -16.63 6.81
N ALA A 8 30.40 -15.50 6.21
CA ALA A 8 30.09 -14.28 6.95
C ALA A 8 28.70 -14.35 7.64
N VAL A 9 27.72 -15.00 7.00
CA VAL A 9 26.40 -15.23 7.59
C VAL A 9 26.47 -16.25 8.75
N ALA A 10 27.29 -17.29 8.63
CA ALA A 10 27.48 -18.28 9.70
C ALA A 10 28.17 -17.71 10.95
N ALA A 11 29.02 -16.68 10.80
CA ALA A 11 29.67 -16.01 11.94
C ALA A 11 28.75 -15.04 12.69
N LEU A 12 27.67 -14.52 12.08
CA LEU A 12 26.63 -13.70 12.72
C LEU A 12 25.59 -14.54 13.48
N CYS A 13 25.42 -15.82 13.13
CA CYS A 13 24.49 -16.74 13.79
C CYS A 13 25.07 -17.47 15.01
N ALA A 14 26.35 -17.29 15.33
CA ALA A 14 27.05 -18.06 16.38
C ALA A 14 26.86 -17.54 17.82
N LEU A 15 26.01 -16.54 18.06
CA LEU A 15 25.66 -16.04 19.38
C LEU A 15 24.18 -16.33 19.70
N GLY A 16 23.93 -17.57 20.08
CA GLY A 16 22.97 -17.94 21.13
C GLY A 16 21.49 -17.57 20.94
N VAL A 17 20.84 -17.89 19.83
CA VAL A 17 19.37 -17.98 19.73
C VAL A 17 19.00 -19.38 19.26
N ALA A 18 17.96 -19.96 19.88
CA ALA A 18 17.49 -21.31 19.64
C ALA A 18 17.49 -21.70 18.15
N ALA A 19 18.27 -22.72 17.82
CA ALA A 19 18.62 -23.12 16.45
C ALA A 19 17.47 -23.79 15.65
N SER A 20 16.25 -23.29 15.70
CA SER A 20 15.13 -23.94 15.02
C SER A 20 14.38 -23.05 13.99
N ALA A 21 14.81 -21.81 13.73
CA ALA A 21 14.07 -20.95 12.78
C ALA A 21 14.93 -20.28 11.70
N CYS A 22 16.22 -20.57 11.58
CA CYS A 22 17.09 -19.94 10.58
C CYS A 22 17.40 -20.90 9.42
N ALA A 23 16.39 -21.32 8.67
CA ALA A 23 16.58 -21.81 7.32
C ALA A 23 16.83 -20.61 6.41
N GLU A 24 18.07 -20.46 5.91
CA GLU A 24 18.51 -19.58 4.81
C GLU A 24 17.78 -18.23 4.63
N MET A 25 17.71 -17.41 5.68
CA MET A 25 17.21 -16.04 5.55
C MET A 25 18.05 -15.25 4.53
N GLU A 26 17.41 -14.68 3.54
CA GLU A 26 18.05 -13.79 2.57
C GLU A 26 18.29 -12.41 3.19
N VAL A 27 19.52 -11.90 3.13
CA VAL A 27 19.86 -10.56 3.60
C VAL A 27 20.38 -9.72 2.44
N THR A 28 19.70 -8.61 2.17
CA THR A 28 20.09 -7.65 1.14
C THR A 28 20.45 -6.33 1.78
N VAL A 29 21.64 -5.80 1.48
CA VAL A 29 22.10 -4.50 1.97
C VAL A 29 22.76 -3.71 0.84
N PRO A 30 22.63 -2.37 0.79
CA PRO A 30 23.27 -1.52 -0.19
C PRO A 30 24.80 -1.64 -0.15
N GLU A 31 25.46 -1.51 -1.30
CA GLU A 31 26.91 -1.55 -1.39
C GLU A 31 27.58 -0.46 -0.52
N ALA A 32 26.94 0.71 -0.42
CA ALA A 32 27.42 1.79 0.43
C ALA A 32 27.50 1.35 1.90
N TYR A 33 26.51 0.63 2.40
CA TYR A 33 26.51 0.09 3.77
C TYR A 33 27.62 -0.94 3.97
N GLN A 34 27.85 -1.81 3.00
CA GLN A 34 28.93 -2.79 3.05
C GLN A 34 30.31 -2.17 3.23
N LYS A 35 30.51 -0.96 2.65
CA LYS A 35 31.78 -0.24 2.70
C LYS A 35 31.97 0.57 3.99
N THR A 36 30.89 1.16 4.50
CA THR A 36 30.98 2.16 5.57
C THR A 36 30.34 1.74 6.88
N GLY A 37 29.50 0.69 6.88
CA GLY A 37 28.69 0.27 8.04
C GLY A 37 27.56 1.23 8.40
N THR A 38 27.32 2.27 7.57
CA THR A 38 26.25 3.25 7.77
C THR A 38 25.67 3.69 6.43
N LEU A 39 24.52 4.37 6.48
CA LEU A 39 23.88 4.98 5.32
C LEU A 39 23.45 6.40 5.65
N PRO A 40 23.57 7.35 4.70
CA PRO A 40 23.10 8.71 4.89
C PRO A 40 21.57 8.77 4.94
N VAL A 41 21.08 9.77 5.67
CA VAL A 41 19.70 10.25 5.59
C VAL A 41 19.67 11.34 4.53
N TYR A 42 18.71 11.29 3.61
CA TYR A 42 18.59 12.28 2.55
C TYR A 42 17.34 13.15 2.78
N ARG A 43 17.36 14.39 2.33
CA ARG A 43 16.13 15.16 2.14
C ARG A 43 15.27 14.45 1.09
N ALA A 44 13.97 14.33 1.37
CA ALA A 44 13.03 13.77 0.42
C ALA A 44 12.34 14.92 -0.33
N ALA A 45 12.34 14.84 -1.66
CA ALA A 45 11.55 15.72 -2.50
C ALA A 45 10.36 14.93 -3.05
N PRO A 46 9.12 15.41 -2.92
CA PRO A 46 7.99 14.74 -3.53
C PRO A 46 8.19 14.65 -5.04
N ARG A 47 7.79 13.53 -5.62
CA ARG A 47 7.75 13.39 -7.08
C ARG A 47 6.61 14.25 -7.60
N ASP A 48 6.90 15.12 -8.55
CA ASP A 48 5.88 15.95 -9.17
C ASP A 48 5.15 15.16 -10.27
N PHE A 49 3.98 14.62 -9.94
CA PHE A 49 3.14 13.91 -10.89
C PHE A 49 2.46 14.84 -11.91
N THR A 50 2.36 16.14 -11.66
CA THR A 50 1.74 17.08 -12.59
C THR A 50 2.55 17.23 -13.88
N THR A 51 3.85 16.93 -13.83
CA THR A 51 4.76 16.94 -14.99
C THR A 51 4.86 15.59 -15.70
N GLN A 52 4.33 14.51 -15.11
CA GLN A 52 4.38 13.18 -15.70
C GLN A 52 3.45 13.11 -16.91
N ARG A 53 3.96 12.49 -17.98
CA ARG A 53 3.16 12.17 -19.16
C ARG A 53 3.08 10.68 -19.28
N PHE A 54 1.86 10.18 -19.48
CA PHE A 54 1.59 8.77 -19.71
C PHE A 54 0.37 8.63 -20.60
N GLU A 55 0.19 7.44 -21.17
CA GLU A 55 -0.97 7.15 -22.01
C GLU A 55 -2.22 6.98 -21.13
N LEU A 56 -3.10 7.98 -21.15
CA LEU A 56 -4.32 7.99 -20.34
C LEU A 56 -5.24 6.80 -20.62
N ALA A 57 -5.16 6.21 -21.82
CA ALA A 57 -5.91 5.02 -22.19
C ALA A 57 -5.55 3.77 -21.37
N LEU A 58 -4.36 3.73 -20.73
CA LEU A 58 -4.00 2.66 -19.79
C LEU A 58 -4.83 2.71 -18.52
N LEU A 59 -5.30 3.91 -18.16
CA LEU A 59 -6.17 4.12 -17.02
C LEU A 59 -7.64 4.00 -17.43
N ASP A 60 -8.03 4.71 -18.50
CA ASP A 60 -9.39 4.70 -19.01
C ASP A 60 -9.39 4.89 -20.55
N ALA A 61 -9.83 3.87 -21.24
CA ALA A 61 -9.85 3.83 -22.72
C ALA A 61 -11.05 4.56 -23.34
N SER A 62 -12.00 5.08 -22.53
CA SER A 62 -13.21 5.74 -23.05
C SER A 62 -12.95 7.08 -23.72
N GLY A 63 -11.80 7.69 -23.45
CA GLY A 63 -11.41 9.00 -23.92
C GLY A 63 -11.73 10.14 -22.96
N VAL A 64 -10.97 11.23 -23.06
CA VAL A 64 -11.05 12.39 -22.19
C VAL A 64 -12.16 13.32 -22.65
N LEU A 65 -12.91 13.91 -21.71
CA LEU A 65 -13.92 14.94 -22.00
C LEU A 65 -13.26 16.26 -22.39
N PRO A 66 -13.84 17.03 -23.35
CA PRO A 66 -13.25 18.28 -23.83
C PRO A 66 -13.15 19.41 -22.79
N ASP A 67 -13.98 19.38 -21.75
CA ASP A 67 -14.05 20.35 -20.66
C ASP A 67 -13.12 20.02 -19.47
N SER A 68 -12.31 18.96 -19.59
CA SER A 68 -11.31 18.62 -18.59
C SER A 68 -10.31 19.76 -18.42
N VAL A 69 -9.98 20.10 -17.17
CA VAL A 69 -8.96 21.11 -16.84
C VAL A 69 -7.59 20.43 -16.82
N PRO A 70 -6.70 20.70 -17.80
CA PRO A 70 -5.38 20.08 -17.83
C PRO A 70 -4.57 20.42 -16.56
N GLY A 71 -4.08 19.39 -15.88
CA GLY A 71 -3.15 19.52 -14.76
C GLY A 71 -3.76 19.41 -13.35
N GLU A 72 -5.10 19.45 -13.22
CA GLU A 72 -5.76 19.29 -11.92
C GLU A 72 -6.73 18.11 -11.90
N GLU A 73 -7.70 18.10 -12.81
CA GLU A 73 -8.72 17.09 -12.90
C GLU A 73 -8.97 16.72 -14.36
N ILE A 74 -8.81 15.43 -14.69
CA ILE A 74 -9.08 14.90 -16.02
C ILE A 74 -10.33 14.01 -15.90
N ARG A 75 -11.36 14.33 -16.70
CA ARG A 75 -12.62 13.60 -16.76
C ARG A 75 -12.69 12.73 -18.00
N PHE A 76 -13.18 11.52 -17.87
CA PHE A 76 -13.33 10.53 -18.93
C PHE A 76 -14.80 10.35 -19.32
N GLN A 77 -15.03 9.88 -20.53
CA GLN A 77 -16.38 9.61 -21.05
C GLN A 77 -17.09 8.49 -20.28
N SER A 78 -16.33 7.59 -19.65
CA SER A 78 -16.85 6.53 -18.79
C SER A 78 -17.42 7.03 -17.44
N GLY A 79 -17.24 8.31 -17.11
CA GLY A 79 -17.46 8.84 -15.76
C GLY A 79 -16.23 8.78 -14.87
N GLY A 80 -15.09 8.28 -15.36
CA GLY A 80 -13.82 8.27 -14.65
C GLY A 80 -13.31 9.69 -14.40
N VAL A 81 -12.69 9.90 -13.23
CA VAL A 81 -12.07 11.18 -12.84
C VAL A 81 -10.67 10.88 -12.33
N LEU A 82 -9.67 11.49 -12.95
CA LEU A 82 -8.28 11.45 -12.53
C LEU A 82 -7.89 12.80 -11.93
N THR A 83 -7.53 12.80 -10.66
CA THR A 83 -6.97 13.94 -9.96
C THR A 83 -5.47 13.76 -9.82
N ILE A 84 -4.69 14.77 -10.23
CA ILE A 84 -3.25 14.76 -10.15
C ILE A 84 -2.80 15.91 -9.25
N SER A 85 -2.03 15.60 -8.23
CA SER A 85 -1.35 16.58 -7.38
C SER A 85 0.16 16.32 -7.42
N PRO A 86 1.00 17.23 -6.91
CA PRO A 86 2.45 17.00 -6.88
C PRO A 86 2.87 15.68 -6.19
N GLU A 87 2.11 15.23 -5.19
CA GLU A 87 2.49 14.10 -4.34
C GLU A 87 1.66 12.84 -4.59
N ALA A 88 0.57 12.94 -5.38
CA ALA A 88 -0.37 11.86 -5.54
C ALA A 88 -1.15 11.88 -6.86
N MET A 89 -1.60 10.71 -7.27
CA MET A 89 -2.58 10.52 -8.33
C MET A 89 -3.73 9.68 -7.79
N PHE A 90 -4.96 10.10 -8.09
CA PHE A 90 -6.17 9.37 -7.75
C PHE A 90 -7.05 9.24 -8.97
N TYR A 91 -7.48 8.05 -9.25
CA TYR A 91 -8.49 7.77 -10.26
C TYR A 91 -9.64 7.01 -9.64
N SER A 92 -10.86 7.41 -9.96
CA SER A 92 -12.08 6.73 -9.52
C SER A 92 -13.18 6.87 -10.56
N ARG A 93 -14.08 5.90 -10.65
CA ARG A 93 -15.25 5.93 -11.53
C ARG A 93 -16.50 6.39 -10.79
N TYR A 94 -17.32 7.16 -11.48
CA TYR A 94 -18.56 7.72 -10.96
C TYR A 94 -19.69 7.49 -11.95
N ASP A 95 -20.91 7.28 -11.43
CA ASP A 95 -22.14 7.16 -12.19
C ASP A 95 -23.21 8.08 -11.62
N GLY A 96 -23.36 9.23 -12.27
CA GLY A 96 -24.30 10.25 -11.83
C GLY A 96 -23.84 11.06 -10.62
N THR A 97 -24.80 11.66 -9.94
CA THR A 97 -24.59 12.52 -8.76
C THR A 97 -25.64 12.26 -7.70
N TYR A 98 -25.35 12.67 -6.48
CA TYR A 98 -26.34 12.74 -5.39
C TYR A 98 -26.23 14.09 -4.69
N GLU A 99 -27.31 14.52 -4.04
CA GLU A 99 -27.32 15.73 -3.24
C GLU A 99 -27.06 15.40 -1.77
N ARG A 100 -26.13 16.13 -1.16
CA ARG A 100 -25.87 16.10 0.26
C ARG A 100 -26.21 17.45 0.88
N THR A 101 -27.00 17.42 1.94
CA THR A 101 -27.32 18.61 2.70
C THR A 101 -26.75 18.50 4.11
N ASP A 102 -25.80 19.37 4.43
CA ASP A 102 -25.17 19.48 5.74
C ASP A 102 -25.58 20.78 6.42
N TRP A 103 -25.64 20.76 7.76
CA TRP A 103 -25.83 21.97 8.54
C TRP A 103 -24.49 22.65 8.75
N ASP A 104 -24.32 23.85 8.18
CA ASP A 104 -23.13 24.69 8.41
C ASP A 104 -23.33 25.52 9.69
N GLU A 105 -22.72 25.05 10.80
CA GLU A 105 -22.81 25.75 12.09
C GLU A 105 -22.26 27.18 12.05
N LYS A 106 -21.26 27.44 11.21
CA LYS A 106 -20.65 28.78 11.08
C LYS A 106 -21.58 29.77 10.35
N ARG A 107 -22.38 29.26 9.44
CA ARG A 107 -23.35 30.07 8.67
C ARG A 107 -24.74 30.03 9.26
N GLY A 108 -25.03 29.07 10.18
CA GLY A 108 -26.35 28.88 10.75
C GLY A 108 -27.41 28.50 9.70
N ALA A 109 -27.01 27.82 8.63
CA ALA A 109 -27.87 27.48 7.49
C ALA A 109 -27.54 26.10 6.94
N ALA A 110 -28.52 25.43 6.35
CA ALA A 110 -28.30 24.23 5.57
C ALA A 110 -27.53 24.58 4.28
N HIS A 111 -26.51 23.79 3.97
CA HIS A 111 -25.76 23.85 2.73
C HIS A 111 -25.98 22.55 1.96
N THR A 112 -26.47 22.68 0.73
CA THR A 112 -26.65 21.53 -0.18
C THR A 112 -25.58 21.58 -1.26
N GLU A 113 -24.89 20.45 -1.43
CA GLU A 113 -23.92 20.26 -2.49
C GLU A 113 -24.26 19.02 -3.33
N THR A 114 -23.97 19.09 -4.61
CA THR A 114 -24.09 17.95 -5.52
C THR A 114 -22.75 17.24 -5.62
N LEU A 115 -22.71 15.99 -5.25
CA LEU A 115 -21.51 15.16 -5.22
C LEU A 115 -21.58 14.04 -6.27
N PRO A 116 -20.45 13.61 -6.83
CA PRO A 116 -20.42 12.45 -7.70
C PRO A 116 -20.77 11.18 -6.93
N LYS A 117 -21.57 10.31 -7.55
CA LYS A 117 -21.94 9.00 -7.02
C LYS A 117 -20.97 7.96 -7.55
N GLN A 118 -20.33 7.21 -6.67
CA GLN A 118 -19.43 6.12 -7.05
C GLN A 118 -20.19 4.99 -7.78
N THR A 119 -19.51 4.35 -8.72
CA THR A 119 -20.00 3.10 -9.34
C THR A 119 -19.91 1.94 -8.34
N LEU A 120 -20.67 0.87 -8.57
CA LEU A 120 -20.65 -0.29 -7.66
C LEU A 120 -19.29 -0.98 -7.61
N ASP A 121 -18.56 -1.03 -8.72
CA ASP A 121 -17.19 -1.55 -8.78
C ASP A 121 -16.20 -0.65 -8.02
N ASN A 122 -16.39 0.66 -8.01
CA ASN A 122 -15.58 1.59 -7.20
C ASN A 122 -15.88 1.42 -5.70
N GLU A 123 -17.11 1.22 -5.32
CA GLU A 123 -17.50 0.87 -3.93
C GLU A 123 -16.94 -0.51 -3.52
N ALA A 124 -16.85 -1.46 -4.43
CA ALA A 124 -16.17 -2.75 -4.19
C ALA A 124 -14.67 -2.55 -3.93
N ALA A 125 -14.04 -1.57 -4.57
CA ALA A 125 -12.66 -1.18 -4.29
C ALA A 125 -12.48 -0.65 -2.87
N ASP A 126 -13.42 0.16 -2.37
CA ASP A 126 -13.42 0.67 -1.00
C ASP A 126 -13.62 -0.46 0.03
N LEU A 127 -14.55 -1.39 -0.23
CA LEU A 127 -14.70 -2.60 0.59
C LEU A 127 -13.38 -3.37 0.69
N ALA A 128 -12.72 -3.62 -0.45
CA ALA A 128 -11.46 -4.33 -0.51
C ALA A 128 -10.34 -3.59 0.25
N SER A 129 -10.29 -2.27 0.13
CA SER A 129 -9.34 -1.43 0.87
C SER A 129 -9.52 -1.57 2.38
N TRP A 130 -10.76 -1.54 2.88
CA TRP A 130 -11.06 -1.72 4.30
C TRP A 130 -10.77 -3.13 4.79
N MET A 131 -11.01 -4.15 3.98
CA MET A 131 -10.64 -5.52 4.31
C MET A 131 -9.12 -5.70 4.46
N LEU A 132 -8.33 -4.97 3.69
CA LEU A 132 -6.88 -4.99 3.78
C LEU A 132 -6.33 -4.14 4.93
N SER A 133 -6.95 -3.02 5.26
CA SER A 133 -6.45 -2.04 6.23
C SER A 133 -7.11 -2.11 7.61
N GLY A 134 -8.31 -2.66 7.70
CA GLY A 134 -9.14 -2.76 8.90
C GLY A 134 -10.56 -2.28 8.64
N TRP A 135 -11.54 -3.10 9.08
CA TRP A 135 -12.96 -2.88 8.81
C TRP A 135 -13.51 -1.65 9.56
N PRO A 136 -14.32 -0.82 8.91
CA PRO A 136 -14.87 0.38 9.54
C PRO A 136 -15.60 0.08 10.86
N GLY A 137 -15.34 0.89 11.88
CA GLY A 137 -15.99 0.81 13.18
C GLY A 137 -15.51 -0.31 14.10
N THR A 138 -14.95 -1.39 13.59
CA THR A 138 -14.50 -2.53 14.40
C THR A 138 -12.99 -2.76 14.34
N GLY A 139 -12.32 -2.30 13.28
CA GLY A 139 -10.91 -2.62 13.02
C GLY A 139 -10.67 -4.10 12.71
N GLU A 140 -11.74 -4.88 12.50
CA GLU A 140 -11.66 -6.31 12.20
C GLU A 140 -10.85 -6.54 10.92
N ARG A 141 -10.01 -7.58 10.93
CA ARG A 141 -9.30 -8.08 9.76
C ARG A 141 -9.89 -9.42 9.36
N PHE A 142 -9.96 -9.64 8.06
CA PHE A 142 -10.56 -10.84 7.51
C PHE A 142 -9.47 -11.82 7.05
N SER A 143 -9.56 -13.05 7.52
CA SER A 143 -8.86 -14.17 6.91
C SER A 143 -9.75 -14.69 5.79
N LEU A 144 -9.36 -14.45 4.55
CA LEU A 144 -10.18 -14.80 3.38
C LEU A 144 -9.52 -15.95 2.62
N GLU A 145 -10.32 -16.95 2.31
CA GLU A 145 -9.92 -17.96 1.34
C GLU A 145 -9.73 -17.31 -0.03
N LYS A 146 -8.71 -17.75 -0.76
CA LYS A 146 -8.48 -17.28 -2.13
C LYS A 146 -9.56 -17.85 -3.05
N GLU A 147 -10.21 -16.96 -3.78
CA GLU A 147 -11.19 -17.33 -4.80
C GLU A 147 -10.60 -17.15 -6.19
N GLN A 148 -11.01 -17.97 -7.11
CA GLN A 148 -10.64 -17.81 -8.52
C GLN A 148 -11.76 -17.07 -9.23
N LEU A 149 -11.49 -15.81 -9.63
CA LEU A 149 -12.43 -15.01 -10.40
C LEU A 149 -12.52 -15.53 -11.83
N THR A 150 -13.71 -15.43 -12.42
CA THR A 150 -13.97 -15.88 -13.80
C THR A 150 -13.77 -14.76 -14.81
N ALA A 151 -14.08 -13.52 -14.44
CA ALA A 151 -14.04 -12.36 -15.34
C ALA A 151 -12.62 -11.85 -15.64
N ILE A 152 -11.70 -12.03 -14.70
CA ILE A 152 -10.32 -11.56 -14.81
C ILE A 152 -9.39 -12.47 -14.02
N SER A 153 -8.19 -12.74 -14.54
CA SER A 153 -7.14 -13.43 -13.80
C SER A 153 -6.25 -12.44 -13.02
N LEU A 154 -5.63 -12.92 -11.95
CA LEU A 154 -4.66 -12.12 -11.18
C LEU A 154 -3.49 -11.63 -12.05
N SER A 155 -3.03 -12.45 -12.99
CA SER A 155 -1.96 -12.06 -13.92
C SER A 155 -2.38 -10.88 -14.79
N GLN A 156 -3.57 -10.93 -15.39
CA GLN A 156 -4.10 -9.84 -16.20
C GLN A 156 -4.29 -8.54 -15.39
N ALA A 157 -4.77 -8.66 -14.15
CA ALA A 157 -4.92 -7.51 -13.28
C ALA A 157 -3.57 -6.86 -12.96
N LYS A 158 -2.54 -7.67 -12.64
CA LYS A 158 -1.17 -7.18 -12.40
C LYS A 158 -0.57 -6.54 -13.65
N GLU A 159 -0.66 -7.17 -14.81
CA GLU A 159 -0.13 -6.65 -16.07
C GLU A 159 -0.66 -5.24 -16.38
N ARG A 160 -1.93 -4.97 -16.12
CA ARG A 160 -2.53 -3.63 -16.33
C ARG A 160 -1.92 -2.57 -15.43
N VAL A 161 -1.75 -2.87 -14.14
CA VAL A 161 -1.15 -1.91 -13.19
C VAL A 161 0.34 -1.73 -13.48
N GLU A 162 1.06 -2.80 -13.77
CA GLU A 162 2.50 -2.77 -14.07
C GLU A 162 2.80 -2.01 -15.37
N ALA A 163 1.92 -2.10 -16.38
CA ALA A 163 2.02 -1.28 -17.59
C ALA A 163 1.90 0.22 -17.25
N LEU A 164 0.90 0.60 -16.44
CA LEU A 164 0.74 1.99 -16.00
C LEU A 164 1.95 2.47 -15.17
N LEU A 165 2.45 1.65 -14.23
CA LEU A 165 3.62 2.00 -13.43
C LEU A 165 4.87 2.19 -14.30
N SER A 166 5.03 1.36 -15.34
CA SER A 166 6.13 1.48 -16.30
C SER A 166 6.06 2.80 -17.08
N GLU A 167 4.88 3.17 -17.59
CA GLU A 167 4.68 4.45 -18.29
C GLU A 167 4.95 5.65 -17.37
N LEU A 168 4.58 5.55 -16.10
CA LEU A 168 4.92 6.56 -15.09
C LEU A 168 6.39 6.56 -14.69
N SER A 169 7.22 5.68 -15.27
CA SER A 169 8.62 5.47 -14.85
C SER A 169 8.76 5.10 -13.38
N LEU A 170 7.77 4.40 -12.84
CA LEU A 170 7.74 3.88 -11.47
C LEU A 170 8.25 2.44 -11.49
N THR A 171 9.58 2.28 -11.47
CA THR A 171 10.25 0.97 -11.51
C THR A 171 10.48 0.40 -10.11
N GLY A 172 10.69 -0.91 -10.00
CA GLY A 172 11.04 -1.58 -8.74
C GLY A 172 9.86 -1.77 -7.78
N TYR A 173 8.63 -1.58 -8.24
CA TYR A 173 7.44 -1.92 -7.47
C TYR A 173 7.15 -3.41 -7.52
N THR A 174 6.77 -3.97 -6.37
CA THR A 174 6.35 -5.37 -6.23
C THR A 174 4.95 -5.43 -5.67
N CYS A 175 4.10 -6.27 -6.23
CA CYS A 175 2.78 -6.54 -5.68
C CYS A 175 2.94 -7.25 -4.33
N ALA A 176 2.71 -6.53 -3.24
CA ALA A 176 2.81 -7.04 -1.88
C ALA A 176 1.53 -7.72 -1.43
N ALA A 177 0.39 -7.30 -1.99
CA ALA A 177 -0.92 -7.84 -1.67
C ALA A 177 -1.82 -7.90 -2.89
N ALA A 178 -2.60 -8.97 -2.97
CA ALA A 178 -3.68 -9.13 -3.92
C ALA A 178 -4.88 -9.74 -3.19
N LEU A 179 -5.98 -9.01 -3.16
CA LEU A 179 -7.25 -9.47 -2.61
C LEU A 179 -8.24 -9.64 -3.77
N ASP A 180 -8.75 -10.85 -3.93
CA ASP A 180 -9.82 -11.16 -4.87
C ASP A 180 -11.17 -10.76 -4.30
N MET A 181 -11.98 -10.10 -5.10
CA MET A 181 -13.33 -9.66 -4.78
C MET A 181 -14.31 -10.30 -5.77
N SER A 182 -14.84 -11.47 -5.41
CA SER A 182 -15.94 -12.07 -6.17
C SER A 182 -17.25 -11.32 -5.94
N ALA A 183 -18.23 -11.50 -6.82
CA ALA A 183 -19.56 -10.94 -6.65
C ALA A 183 -20.18 -11.35 -5.30
N ALA A 184 -20.02 -12.61 -4.90
CA ALA A 184 -20.53 -13.12 -3.62
C ALA A 184 -19.87 -12.40 -2.44
N ARG A 185 -18.55 -12.21 -2.49
CA ARG A 185 -17.81 -11.48 -1.44
C ARG A 185 -18.21 -10.01 -1.36
N ILE A 186 -18.39 -9.34 -2.52
CA ILE A 186 -18.87 -7.95 -2.56
C ILE A 186 -20.27 -7.86 -1.91
N GLN A 187 -21.17 -8.78 -2.23
CA GLN A 187 -22.53 -8.83 -1.67
C GLN A 187 -22.49 -9.07 -0.15
N GLU A 188 -21.69 -10.03 0.32
CA GLU A 188 -21.54 -10.35 1.75
C GLU A 188 -20.99 -9.14 2.52
N MET A 189 -19.85 -8.62 2.08
CA MET A 189 -19.16 -7.53 2.79
C MET A 189 -19.93 -6.22 2.73
N GLY A 190 -20.56 -5.93 1.59
CA GLY A 190 -21.46 -4.80 1.42
C GLY A 190 -22.69 -4.91 2.33
N GLY A 191 -23.26 -6.11 2.47
CA GLY A 191 -24.34 -6.39 3.41
C GLY A 191 -23.93 -6.13 4.86
N ARG A 192 -22.74 -6.55 5.28
CA ARG A 192 -22.17 -6.25 6.61
C ARG A 192 -21.99 -4.74 6.82
N LEU A 193 -21.43 -4.02 5.83
CA LEU A 193 -21.27 -2.57 5.93
C LEU A 193 -22.62 -1.86 6.08
N THR A 194 -23.61 -2.29 5.29
CA THR A 194 -24.98 -1.75 5.36
C THR A 194 -25.61 -1.98 6.74
N ALA A 195 -25.35 -3.14 7.36
CA ALA A 195 -25.81 -3.41 8.72
C ALA A 195 -25.15 -2.46 9.74
N LEU A 196 -23.82 -2.29 9.67
CA LEU A 196 -23.11 -1.36 10.56
C LEU A 196 -23.59 0.09 10.39
N ALA A 197 -23.94 0.50 9.18
CA ALA A 197 -24.51 1.83 8.94
C ALA A 197 -25.91 1.98 9.57
N ARG A 198 -26.74 0.97 9.48
CA ARG A 198 -28.07 0.97 10.14
C ARG A 198 -27.98 0.98 11.66
N GLU A 199 -26.95 0.36 12.22
CA GLU A 199 -26.67 0.34 13.67
C GLU A 199 -25.99 1.63 14.15
N GLY A 200 -25.63 2.54 13.25
CA GLY A 200 -24.91 3.78 13.58
C GLY A 200 -23.45 3.60 13.96
N VAL A 201 -22.89 2.40 13.76
CA VAL A 201 -21.46 2.09 13.99
C VAL A 201 -20.60 2.66 12.87
N TYR A 202 -21.09 2.60 11.62
CA TYR A 202 -20.46 3.22 10.47
C TYR A 202 -21.26 4.44 10.03
N GLN A 203 -20.60 5.59 9.97
CA GLN A 203 -21.19 6.82 9.46
C GLN A 203 -20.66 7.11 8.08
N THR A 204 -21.56 7.22 7.11
CA THR A 204 -21.22 7.59 5.74
C THR A 204 -21.95 8.86 5.35
N ASN A 205 -21.26 9.71 4.60
CA ASN A 205 -21.82 10.93 4.04
C ASN A 205 -22.51 10.71 2.67
N SER A 206 -22.33 9.50 2.10
CA SER A 206 -22.93 9.11 0.81
C SER A 206 -23.90 7.96 1.01
N PRO A 207 -24.96 7.85 0.19
CA PRO A 207 -25.82 6.68 0.18
C PRO A 207 -25.00 5.44 -0.18
N LEU A 208 -25.12 4.40 0.63
CA LEU A 208 -24.53 3.10 0.25
C LEU A 208 -25.25 2.53 -0.96
N PRO A 209 -24.54 1.91 -1.90
CA PRO A 209 -25.16 1.26 -3.05
C PRO A 209 -25.91 -0.01 -2.64
N ASP A 210 -26.68 -0.53 -3.57
CA ASP A 210 -27.25 -1.87 -3.43
C ASP A 210 -26.19 -2.92 -3.80
N TYR A 211 -25.44 -3.37 -2.81
CA TYR A 211 -24.41 -4.40 -3.01
C TYR A 211 -24.97 -5.76 -3.46
N SER A 212 -26.28 -6.01 -3.28
CA SER A 212 -26.90 -7.23 -3.77
C SER A 212 -26.97 -7.31 -5.31
N ALA A 213 -26.79 -6.17 -5.97
CA ALA A 213 -26.72 -6.09 -7.41
C ALA A 213 -25.34 -6.44 -8.00
N ALA A 214 -24.32 -6.63 -7.15
CA ALA A 214 -22.98 -6.97 -7.61
C ALA A 214 -23.00 -8.30 -8.41
N GLY A 215 -22.34 -8.29 -9.55
CA GLY A 215 -22.22 -9.41 -10.46
C GLY A 215 -20.78 -9.53 -10.99
N GLU A 216 -20.64 -10.28 -12.07
CA GLU A 216 -19.35 -10.56 -12.72
C GLU A 216 -18.62 -9.29 -13.20
N ALA A 217 -19.36 -8.21 -13.49
CA ALA A 217 -18.78 -6.94 -13.93
C ALA A 217 -18.01 -6.22 -12.83
N GLU A 218 -18.41 -6.38 -11.57
CA GLU A 218 -17.79 -5.79 -10.39
C GLU A 218 -16.68 -6.66 -9.80
N GLU A 219 -16.55 -7.94 -10.24
CA GLU A 219 -15.47 -8.81 -9.80
C GLU A 219 -14.10 -8.27 -10.19
N GLY A 220 -13.17 -8.29 -9.24
CA GLY A 220 -11.84 -7.75 -9.48
C GLY A 220 -10.83 -8.08 -8.40
N TYR A 221 -9.63 -7.56 -8.60
CA TYR A 221 -8.53 -7.66 -7.64
C TYR A 221 -8.18 -6.29 -7.09
N CYS A 222 -8.13 -6.18 -5.76
CA CYS A 222 -7.46 -5.09 -5.09
C CYS A 222 -5.98 -5.43 -4.94
N LEU A 223 -5.13 -4.67 -5.63
CA LEU A 223 -3.69 -4.87 -5.68
C LEU A 223 -3.00 -3.76 -4.90
N GLN A 224 -2.08 -4.15 -4.00
CA GLN A 224 -1.19 -3.20 -3.32
C GLN A 224 0.23 -3.45 -3.79
N TYR A 225 0.85 -2.40 -4.32
CA TYR A 225 2.25 -2.43 -4.71
C TYR A 225 3.06 -1.58 -3.74
N VAL A 226 4.22 -2.09 -3.40
CA VAL A 226 5.22 -1.41 -2.58
C VAL A 226 6.55 -1.43 -3.30
N ARG A 227 7.38 -0.45 -3.03
CA ARG A 227 8.74 -0.39 -3.53
C ARG A 227 9.69 -0.56 -2.37
N TYR A 228 10.48 -1.62 -2.42
CA TYR A 228 11.63 -1.82 -1.55
C TYR A 228 12.88 -1.65 -2.40
N GLY A 229 13.56 -0.52 -2.22
CA GLY A 229 14.75 -0.21 -3.00
C GLY A 229 15.89 -1.17 -2.70
N THR A 230 16.64 -1.50 -3.75
CA THR A 230 17.91 -2.19 -3.66
C THR A 230 18.97 -1.31 -4.35
N ASP A 231 20.21 -1.32 -3.84
CA ASP A 231 21.37 -0.71 -4.50
C ASP A 231 21.21 0.75 -4.94
N GLY A 232 20.91 1.64 -3.98
CA GLY A 232 20.84 3.09 -4.23
C GLY A 232 19.44 3.58 -4.62
N ASP A 233 18.50 2.70 -4.87
CA ASP A 233 17.10 3.01 -5.02
C ASP A 233 16.40 3.13 -3.66
N PHE A 234 15.30 3.90 -3.63
CA PHE A 234 14.58 4.15 -2.39
C PHE A 234 13.46 3.16 -2.18
N ALA A 235 13.32 2.66 -0.96
CA ALA A 235 12.02 2.22 -0.52
C ALA A 235 11.14 3.47 -0.49
N SER A 236 10.22 3.53 -1.38
CA SER A 236 9.19 4.53 -1.29
C SER A 236 8.13 4.00 -0.32
N THR A 237 7.64 4.85 0.57
CA THR A 237 6.34 4.64 1.20
C THR A 237 5.22 4.78 0.18
N CYS A 238 5.55 5.06 -1.09
CA CYS A 238 4.58 5.11 -2.16
C CYS A 238 3.78 3.82 -2.16
N SER A 239 2.59 3.91 -1.66
CA SER A 239 1.62 2.85 -1.82
C SER A 239 0.91 3.07 -3.14
N VAL A 240 1.00 2.11 -4.01
CA VAL A 240 0.09 2.02 -5.15
C VAL A 240 -0.98 1.03 -4.76
N GLN A 241 -2.21 1.48 -4.70
CA GLN A 241 -3.36 0.62 -4.56
C GLN A 241 -4.23 0.77 -5.80
N ALA A 242 -4.59 -0.34 -6.41
CA ALA A 242 -5.46 -0.36 -7.59
C ALA A 242 -6.53 -1.43 -7.44
N TYR A 243 -7.75 -1.11 -7.84
CA TYR A 243 -8.81 -2.09 -8.06
C TYR A 243 -8.99 -2.28 -9.54
N VAL A 244 -8.90 -3.54 -9.97
CA VAL A 244 -8.87 -3.91 -11.39
C VAL A 244 -9.93 -4.96 -11.67
N THR A 245 -10.87 -4.64 -12.55
CA THR A 245 -11.90 -5.56 -13.07
C THR A 245 -11.58 -5.98 -14.51
N SER A 246 -12.43 -6.80 -15.10
CA SER A 246 -12.34 -7.13 -16.54
C SER A 246 -12.39 -5.88 -17.44
N ALA A 247 -13.11 -4.85 -17.02
CA ALA A 247 -13.24 -3.58 -17.74
C ALA A 247 -12.01 -2.65 -17.67
N GLY A 248 -11.06 -2.91 -16.75
CA GLY A 248 -9.85 -2.09 -16.59
C GLY A 248 -9.60 -1.69 -15.13
N ILE A 249 -8.78 -0.66 -14.95
CA ILE A 249 -8.57 -0.03 -13.64
C ILE A 249 -9.83 0.78 -13.30
N VAL A 250 -10.42 0.51 -12.14
CA VAL A 250 -11.63 1.17 -11.64
C VAL A 250 -11.27 2.24 -10.62
N GLN A 251 -10.31 1.91 -9.75
CA GLN A 251 -9.78 2.82 -8.75
C GLN A 251 -8.26 2.71 -8.74
N LEU A 252 -7.59 3.85 -8.65
CA LEU A 252 -6.15 3.95 -8.43
C LEU A 252 -5.87 4.99 -7.35
N SER A 253 -5.06 4.61 -6.39
CA SER A 253 -4.47 5.52 -5.42
C SER A 253 -2.95 5.35 -5.46
N LEU A 254 -2.25 6.41 -5.83
CA LEU A 254 -0.80 6.46 -5.86
C LEU A 254 -0.37 7.65 -4.99
N ARG A 255 0.36 7.38 -3.90
CA ARG A 255 0.71 8.38 -2.88
C ARG A 255 2.17 8.25 -2.47
N ASP A 256 2.67 9.33 -1.87
CA ASP A 256 3.94 9.35 -1.13
C ASP A 256 5.16 8.90 -1.94
N SER A 257 5.19 9.26 -3.24
CA SER A 257 6.37 9.03 -4.07
C SER A 257 7.39 10.15 -3.88
N TYR A 258 8.58 9.78 -3.40
CA TYR A 258 9.66 10.73 -3.13
C TYR A 258 10.90 10.42 -3.94
N LEU A 259 11.64 11.49 -4.27
CA LEU A 259 12.94 11.45 -4.92
C LEU A 259 14.03 11.79 -3.88
N GLN A 260 15.22 11.27 -4.10
CA GLN A 260 16.39 11.61 -3.29
C GLN A 260 16.84 13.04 -3.54
N GLY A 261 16.93 13.79 -2.48
CA GLY A 261 17.58 15.10 -2.47
C GLY A 261 19.01 15.06 -1.92
N SER A 262 19.45 16.19 -1.36
CA SER A 262 20.74 16.30 -0.69
C SER A 262 20.83 15.49 0.60
N VAL A 263 22.04 15.16 1.03
CA VAL A 263 22.27 14.55 2.35
C VAL A 263 21.75 15.48 3.44
N TYR A 264 20.90 14.92 4.30
CA TYR A 264 20.34 15.61 5.50
C TYR A 264 21.21 15.35 6.73
N ASP A 265 21.56 14.08 6.95
CA ASP A 265 22.37 13.63 8.08
C ASP A 265 23.13 12.35 7.71
N THR A 266 24.16 12.03 8.46
CA THR A 266 24.89 10.76 8.34
C THR A 266 25.04 10.16 9.73
N PRO A 267 24.19 9.19 10.11
CA PRO A 267 24.29 8.51 11.38
C PRO A 267 25.67 7.87 11.54
N SER A 268 26.25 7.97 12.71
CA SER A 268 27.54 7.35 13.01
C SER A 268 27.47 5.82 13.03
N GLN A 269 26.29 5.27 13.30
CA GLN A 269 26.02 3.84 13.37
C GLN A 269 24.56 3.55 13.07
N LEU A 270 24.28 2.39 12.48
CA LEU A 270 22.93 1.85 12.37
C LEU A 270 22.75 0.67 13.34
N ALA A 271 21.51 0.44 13.76
CA ALA A 271 21.15 -0.73 14.54
C ALA A 271 21.48 -2.01 13.73
N ALA A 272 22.11 -2.95 14.36
CA ALA A 272 22.41 -4.24 13.75
C ALA A 272 21.11 -4.96 13.39
N LEU A 273 21.11 -5.73 12.29
CA LEU A 273 19.96 -6.56 11.91
C LEU A 273 19.49 -7.44 13.08
N GLN A 274 20.41 -8.00 13.86
CA GLN A 274 20.06 -8.84 15.02
C GLN A 274 19.19 -8.10 16.03
N THR A 275 19.44 -6.81 16.29
CA THR A 275 18.61 -5.99 17.20
C THR A 275 17.15 -5.92 16.70
N VAL A 276 16.98 -5.81 15.39
CA VAL A 276 15.66 -5.77 14.74
C VAL A 276 14.97 -7.13 14.82
N LEU A 277 15.70 -8.20 14.56
CA LEU A 277 15.17 -9.59 14.62
C LEU A 277 14.78 -9.97 16.05
N ASP A 278 15.55 -9.54 17.05
CA ASP A 278 15.25 -9.79 18.46
C ASP A 278 13.99 -9.00 18.93
N ALA A 279 13.74 -7.83 18.35
CA ALA A 279 12.56 -7.03 18.67
C ALA A 279 11.27 -7.54 18.02
N LEU A 280 11.35 -8.13 16.82
CA LEU A 280 10.19 -8.53 16.02
C LEU A 280 9.17 -9.39 16.77
N PRO A 281 9.53 -10.47 17.49
CA PRO A 281 8.55 -11.28 18.23
C PRO A 281 7.79 -10.51 19.30
N GLY A 282 8.48 -9.58 19.99
CA GLY A 282 7.87 -8.72 21.00
C GLY A 282 6.85 -7.74 20.41
N GLU A 283 7.18 -7.15 19.26
CA GLU A 283 6.29 -6.23 18.53
C GLU A 283 5.07 -6.97 17.98
N MET A 284 5.24 -8.18 17.47
CA MET A 284 4.13 -9.04 17.03
C MET A 284 3.18 -9.37 18.18
N ALA A 285 3.73 -9.76 19.33
CA ALA A 285 2.93 -10.10 20.51
C ALA A 285 2.22 -8.89 21.12
N ALA A 286 2.77 -7.68 20.98
CA ALA A 286 2.18 -6.42 21.45
C ALA A 286 1.20 -5.78 20.47
N SER A 287 1.04 -6.35 19.27
CA SER A 287 0.13 -5.83 18.25
C SER A 287 -1.34 -5.98 18.68
N ALA A 288 -2.24 -5.26 18.00
CA ALA A 288 -3.68 -5.42 18.18
C ALA A 288 -4.18 -6.85 17.85
N PHE A 289 -3.40 -7.58 17.05
CA PHE A 289 -3.64 -8.98 16.69
C PHE A 289 -2.36 -9.76 17.00
N PRO A 290 -2.20 -10.22 18.25
CA PRO A 290 -1.01 -10.95 18.64
C PRO A 290 -0.80 -12.20 17.81
N GLU A 291 0.36 -12.31 17.19
CA GLU A 291 0.77 -13.44 16.38
C GLU A 291 2.12 -13.98 16.87
N LYS A 292 2.44 -15.21 16.48
CA LYS A 292 3.73 -15.79 16.78
C LYS A 292 4.57 -15.88 15.51
N LEU A 293 5.84 -15.50 15.63
CA LEU A 293 6.80 -15.62 14.54
C LEU A 293 7.05 -17.11 14.22
N HIS A 294 6.85 -17.48 12.95
CA HIS A 294 7.20 -18.78 12.41
C HIS A 294 8.61 -18.76 11.82
N GLU A 295 8.84 -17.88 10.82
CA GLU A 295 10.15 -17.73 10.20
C GLU A 295 10.37 -16.33 9.65
N VAL A 296 11.63 -15.93 9.51
CA VAL A 296 12.03 -14.74 8.74
C VAL A 296 12.61 -15.19 7.42
N LYS A 297 12.01 -14.77 6.32
CA LYS A 297 12.41 -15.15 4.96
C LYS A 297 13.49 -14.23 4.40
N ARG A 298 13.33 -12.93 4.62
CA ARG A 298 14.23 -11.92 4.05
C ARG A 298 14.31 -10.69 4.94
N ALA A 299 15.48 -10.06 4.96
CA ALA A 299 15.70 -8.75 5.54
C ALA A 299 16.41 -7.86 4.54
N THR A 300 15.89 -6.66 4.30
CA THR A 300 16.44 -5.70 3.35
C THR A 300 16.71 -4.37 4.07
N LEU A 301 17.95 -3.89 3.99
CA LEU A 301 18.30 -2.53 4.41
C LEU A 301 18.11 -1.57 3.23
N THR A 302 17.29 -0.57 3.44
CA THR A 302 16.90 0.37 2.38
C THR A 302 16.52 1.73 2.97
N TRP A 303 15.93 2.65 2.19
CA TRP A 303 15.44 3.94 2.68
C TRP A 303 13.93 4.02 2.59
N GLN A 304 13.33 4.70 3.56
CA GLN A 304 11.92 5.02 3.59
C GLN A 304 11.69 6.50 3.88
N ALA A 305 10.70 7.09 3.20
CA ALA A 305 10.29 8.45 3.48
C ALA A 305 9.60 8.53 4.85
N MET A 306 10.02 9.47 5.67
CA MET A 306 9.43 9.77 6.96
C MET A 306 9.60 11.25 7.32
N ARG A 307 8.83 11.73 8.28
CA ARG A 307 9.00 13.10 8.75
C ARG A 307 10.37 13.29 9.39
N ALA A 308 11.03 14.39 9.04
CA ALA A 308 12.27 14.78 9.69
C ALA A 308 12.04 14.97 11.20
N PRO A 309 13.06 14.74 12.05
CA PRO A 309 12.98 15.00 13.50
C PRO A 309 12.54 16.43 13.82
N GLN A 310 12.98 17.40 13.02
CA GLN A 310 12.54 18.79 13.11
C GLN A 310 11.41 19.00 12.11
N LYS A 311 10.22 19.37 12.59
CA LYS A 311 9.01 19.51 11.78
C LYS A 311 9.16 20.44 10.55
N GLN A 312 10.00 21.46 10.68
CA GLN A 312 10.29 22.43 9.62
C GLN A 312 11.13 21.88 8.45
N ASP A 313 11.79 20.75 8.64
CA ASP A 313 12.68 20.15 7.64
C ASP A 313 11.93 19.24 6.63
N GLY A 314 10.61 19.06 6.82
CA GLY A 314 9.76 18.31 5.90
C GLY A 314 9.96 16.80 5.98
N MET A 315 10.09 16.16 4.82
CA MET A 315 10.29 14.72 4.70
C MET A 315 11.76 14.38 4.46
N VAL A 316 12.19 13.24 4.99
CA VAL A 316 13.53 12.67 4.79
C VAL A 316 13.42 11.21 4.37
N LEU A 317 14.39 10.74 3.60
CA LEU A 317 14.60 9.33 3.32
C LEU A 317 15.58 8.80 4.36
N SER A 318 15.07 8.05 5.33
CA SER A 318 15.85 7.50 6.43
C SER A 318 16.08 6.01 6.23
N PRO A 319 17.27 5.48 6.59
CA PRO A 319 17.55 4.05 6.51
C PRO A 319 16.58 3.24 7.37
N VAL A 320 16.07 2.15 6.79
CA VAL A 320 15.14 1.21 7.43
C VAL A 320 15.52 -0.23 7.13
N TRP A 321 15.26 -1.11 8.09
CA TRP A 321 15.21 -2.55 7.86
C TRP A 321 13.79 -2.96 7.53
N VAL A 322 13.60 -3.59 6.37
CA VAL A 322 12.34 -4.21 5.96
C VAL A 322 12.50 -5.71 6.11
N VAL A 323 11.66 -6.30 6.95
CA VAL A 323 11.70 -7.74 7.27
C VAL A 323 10.46 -8.40 6.69
N LEU A 324 10.68 -9.38 5.81
CA LEU A 324 9.67 -10.29 5.30
C LEU A 324 9.66 -11.53 6.18
N TYR A 325 8.53 -11.85 6.77
CA TYR A 325 8.39 -12.97 7.68
C TYR A 325 7.05 -13.67 7.51
N GLN A 326 6.92 -14.86 8.10
CA GLN A 326 5.64 -15.52 8.29
C GLN A 326 5.34 -15.67 9.77
N SER A 327 4.09 -15.42 10.16
CA SER A 327 3.54 -15.86 11.44
C SER A 327 3.00 -17.29 11.34
N GLU A 328 2.74 -17.95 12.48
CA GLU A 328 2.09 -19.26 12.49
C GLU A 328 0.73 -19.22 11.77
N GLU A 329 -0.01 -18.13 11.94
CA GLU A 329 -1.29 -17.89 11.30
C GLU A 329 -1.14 -17.61 9.79
N ALA A 330 -0.12 -16.85 9.39
CA ALA A 330 0.14 -16.52 7.99
C ALA A 330 0.55 -17.76 7.18
N VAL A 331 1.29 -18.70 7.78
CA VAL A 331 1.65 -19.98 7.14
C VAL A 331 0.41 -20.75 6.71
N GLN A 332 -0.62 -20.79 7.56
CA GLN A 332 -1.86 -21.51 7.25
C GLN A 332 -2.60 -20.91 6.05
N ARG A 333 -2.46 -19.61 5.84
CA ARG A 333 -3.06 -18.87 4.72
C ARG A 333 -2.18 -18.82 3.48
N GLY A 334 -0.89 -19.16 3.61
CA GLY A 334 0.10 -19.01 2.54
C GLY A 334 0.49 -17.56 2.27
N ASP A 335 0.37 -16.69 3.29
CA ASP A 335 0.67 -15.27 3.21
C ASP A 335 2.06 -14.95 3.78
N ASP A 336 2.61 -13.83 3.33
CA ASP A 336 3.82 -13.23 3.88
C ASP A 336 3.46 -11.92 4.59
N CYS A 337 4.13 -11.65 5.71
CA CYS A 337 3.97 -10.45 6.50
C CYS A 337 5.21 -9.57 6.37
N TRP A 338 5.03 -8.27 6.57
CA TRP A 338 6.10 -7.28 6.46
C TRP A 338 6.16 -6.44 7.72
N ALA A 339 7.37 -6.21 8.22
CA ALA A 339 7.64 -5.24 9.27
C ALA A 339 8.78 -4.33 8.85
N THR A 340 8.64 -3.04 9.14
CA THR A 340 9.65 -2.03 8.84
C THR A 340 10.14 -1.41 10.13
N PHE A 341 11.45 -1.44 10.32
CA PHE A 341 12.13 -0.89 11.49
C PHE A 341 13.06 0.24 11.07
N ARG A 342 13.09 1.31 11.85
CA ARG A 342 14.04 2.39 11.64
C ARG A 342 15.47 1.88 11.92
N ALA A 343 16.35 1.93 10.92
CA ALA A 343 17.68 1.37 11.06
C ALA A 343 18.58 2.17 12.01
N VAL A 344 18.24 3.43 12.31
CA VAL A 344 19.05 4.27 13.23
C VAL A 344 18.96 3.79 14.68
N ASP A 345 17.81 3.27 15.12
CA ASP A 345 17.58 2.88 16.53
C ASP A 345 16.83 1.54 16.70
N GLY A 346 16.51 0.85 15.65
CA GLY A 346 15.84 -0.45 15.69
C GLY A 346 14.36 -0.42 16.06
N ARG A 347 13.70 0.76 16.11
CA ARG A 347 12.28 0.87 16.47
C ARG A 347 11.37 0.50 15.31
N LEU A 348 10.29 -0.23 15.60
CA LEU A 348 9.23 -0.52 14.64
C LEU A 348 8.58 0.79 14.13
N ILE A 349 8.45 0.91 12.81
CA ILE A 349 7.75 2.01 12.14
C ILE A 349 6.36 1.57 11.73
N SER A 350 6.29 0.43 11.05
CA SER A 350 5.04 -0.13 10.55
C SER A 350 5.16 -1.64 10.40
N ALA A 351 4.04 -2.32 10.51
CA ALA A 351 3.94 -3.72 10.21
C ALA A 351 2.62 -3.99 9.50
N ILE A 352 2.66 -4.87 8.50
CA ILE A 352 1.48 -5.41 7.85
C ILE A 352 1.34 -6.81 8.38
N PHE A 353 0.56 -6.93 9.44
CA PHE A 353 0.11 -8.22 9.95
C PHE A 353 -1.09 -8.66 9.10
N ARG A 354 -1.11 -9.86 8.62
CA ARG A 354 -2.21 -10.39 7.80
C ARG A 354 -2.74 -11.67 8.36
#